data_40aa55f410ce38ff4004235392e78f52
#
_entry.id   40aa55f410ce38ff4004235392e78f52
#
_cell.length_a   1.000
_cell.length_b   1.000
_cell.length_c   1.000
_cell.angle_alpha   90.00
_cell.angle_beta   90.00
_cell.angle_gamma   90.00
#
_symmetry.space_group_name_H-M   'P 1'
#
loop_
_entity.id
_entity.type
_entity.pdbx_description
1 polymer ?
#
loop_
_entity_poly.entity_id
_entity_poly.type
_entity_poly.pdbx_seq_one_letter_code
_entity_poly.pdbx_strand_id
1 'polypeptide(L)'
;ALETIRADIQQGLERVANLDEDRILSAYVNLIEAILRTNYFQQHSPQQPERLSFKIDCAAIARMPQPRPMVEIFVFSTRVEAIHLRGGLVARGGLRWSDRPEDFRTEVLGLVKAQIVKNAVIVPVGSKGGFIVRRLADCAPNERTEEVESCYQTFIRGMLDLTDNRDHNSVIPPPRVVRYDQDDPYL
;
A
#
# COMPACT_ATOMS: atom_id res chain seq x y z
N ALA A 1 4.80 6.19 -26.30
CA ALA A 1 4.64 4.81 -25.75
C ALA A 1 3.55 4.74 -24.67
N LEU A 2 3.62 5.49 -23.55
CA LEU A 2 2.58 5.45 -22.49
C LEU A 2 1.22 5.97 -22.97
N GLU A 3 1.19 7.06 -23.72
CA GLU A 3 -0.01 7.62 -24.31
C GLU A 3 -0.72 6.63 -25.26
N THR A 4 0.06 5.90 -26.06
CA THR A 4 -0.45 4.87 -26.97
C THR A 4 -1.12 3.74 -26.17
N ILE A 5 -0.43 3.24 -25.14
CA ILE A 5 -0.96 2.18 -24.27
C ILE A 5 -2.28 2.63 -23.58
N ARG A 6 -2.33 3.86 -23.09
CA ARG A 6 -3.56 4.43 -22.50
C ARG A 6 -4.71 4.48 -23.51
N ALA A 7 -4.44 4.94 -24.72
CA ALA A 7 -5.44 5.00 -25.80
C ALA A 7 -5.95 3.58 -26.14
N ASP A 8 -5.04 2.60 -26.24
CA ASP A 8 -5.41 1.20 -26.53
C ASP A 8 -6.28 0.60 -25.42
N ILE A 9 -5.95 0.88 -24.15
CA ILE A 9 -6.76 0.44 -23.00
C ILE A 9 -8.14 1.09 -23.05
N GLN A 10 -8.21 2.40 -23.27
CA GLN A 10 -9.48 3.13 -23.34
C GLN A 10 -10.36 2.59 -24.46
N GLN A 11 -9.79 2.35 -25.65
CA GLN A 11 -10.50 1.73 -26.76
C GLN A 11 -10.96 0.30 -26.44
N GLY A 12 -10.19 -0.43 -25.64
CA GLY A 12 -10.56 -1.76 -25.13
C GLY A 12 -11.79 -1.68 -24.22
N LEU A 13 -11.80 -0.73 -23.28
CA LEU A 13 -12.92 -0.52 -22.35
C LEU A 13 -14.22 -0.17 -23.07
N GLU A 14 -14.18 0.64 -24.11
CA GLU A 14 -15.36 1.00 -24.91
C GLU A 14 -16.07 -0.20 -25.58
N ARG A 15 -15.38 -1.34 -25.68
CA ARG A 15 -15.94 -2.59 -26.25
C ARG A 15 -16.57 -3.49 -25.20
N VAL A 16 -16.43 -3.18 -23.91
CA VAL A 16 -17.01 -3.97 -22.83
C VAL A 16 -18.50 -3.70 -22.74
N ALA A 17 -19.30 -4.69 -23.09
CA ALA A 17 -20.77 -4.55 -23.11
C ALA A 17 -21.41 -4.74 -21.73
N ASN A 18 -20.75 -5.45 -20.82
CA ASN A 18 -21.25 -5.71 -19.46
C ASN A 18 -20.86 -4.58 -18.53
N LEU A 19 -21.85 -3.96 -17.89
CA LEU A 19 -21.65 -2.81 -17.00
C LEU A 19 -20.80 -3.14 -15.76
N ASP A 20 -20.92 -4.34 -15.21
CA ASP A 20 -20.14 -4.73 -14.02
C ASP A 20 -18.69 -5.02 -14.39
N GLU A 21 -18.46 -5.65 -15.54
CA GLU A 21 -17.09 -5.86 -16.07
C GLU A 21 -16.44 -4.51 -16.41
N ASP A 22 -17.14 -3.60 -17.05
CA ASP A 22 -16.64 -2.25 -17.34
C ASP A 22 -16.25 -1.50 -16.06
N ARG A 23 -17.09 -1.54 -15.03
CA ARG A 23 -16.80 -0.91 -13.73
C ARG A 23 -15.58 -1.50 -13.06
N ILE A 24 -15.43 -2.82 -13.11
CA ILE A 24 -14.28 -3.52 -12.52
C ILE A 24 -13.00 -3.16 -13.26
N LEU A 25 -13.00 -3.27 -14.59
CA LEU A 25 -11.85 -2.97 -15.43
C LEU A 25 -11.44 -1.50 -15.32
N SER A 26 -12.39 -0.58 -15.37
CA SER A 26 -12.15 0.85 -15.19
C SER A 26 -11.57 1.16 -13.81
N ALA A 27 -12.01 0.46 -12.76
CA ALA A 27 -11.44 0.61 -11.41
C ALA A 27 -9.98 0.12 -11.35
N TYR A 28 -9.65 -0.99 -12.02
CA TYR A 28 -8.27 -1.46 -12.13
C TYR A 28 -7.38 -0.47 -12.89
N VAL A 29 -7.85 0.08 -14.00
CA VAL A 29 -7.10 1.09 -14.75
C VAL A 29 -6.85 2.32 -13.89
N ASN A 30 -7.88 2.84 -13.21
CA ASN A 30 -7.74 3.97 -12.30
C ASN A 30 -6.74 3.68 -11.16
N LEU A 31 -6.78 2.46 -10.59
CA LEU A 31 -5.82 2.05 -9.55
C LEU A 31 -4.38 2.02 -10.09
N ILE A 32 -4.17 1.44 -11.27
CA ILE A 32 -2.84 1.36 -11.88
C ILE A 32 -2.29 2.76 -12.17
N GLU A 33 -3.12 3.66 -12.69
CA GLU A 33 -2.72 5.05 -12.96
C GLU A 33 -2.43 5.87 -11.70
N ALA A 34 -3.03 5.48 -10.56
CA ALA A 34 -2.77 6.11 -9.26
C ALA A 34 -1.49 5.60 -8.58
N ILE A 35 -0.81 4.57 -9.11
CA ILE A 35 0.43 4.06 -8.52
C ILE A 35 1.57 5.06 -8.73
N LEU A 36 2.12 5.54 -7.62
CA LEU A 36 3.27 6.44 -7.58
C LEU A 36 4.60 5.67 -7.56
N ARG A 37 4.66 4.54 -6.84
CA ARG A 37 5.86 3.73 -6.71
C ARG A 37 5.54 2.25 -6.70
N THR A 38 6.47 1.44 -7.20
CA THR A 38 6.44 -0.02 -7.04
C THR A 38 7.84 -0.60 -7.04
N ASN A 39 8.02 -1.66 -6.24
CA ASN A 39 9.25 -2.45 -6.17
C ASN A 39 9.25 -3.63 -7.17
N TYR A 40 8.34 -3.66 -8.13
CA TYR A 40 8.16 -4.78 -9.08
C TYR A 40 9.46 -5.25 -9.75
N PHE A 41 10.38 -4.32 -10.03
CA PHE A 41 11.67 -4.64 -10.66
C PHE A 41 12.81 -4.90 -9.68
N GLN A 42 12.55 -4.87 -8.37
CA GLN A 42 13.55 -5.27 -7.38
C GLN A 42 13.70 -6.78 -7.37
N GLN A 43 14.95 -7.24 -7.30
CA GLN A 43 15.25 -8.64 -7.04
C GLN A 43 15.47 -8.80 -5.53
N HIS A 44 14.61 -9.58 -4.92
CA HIS A 44 14.80 -9.95 -3.52
C HIS A 44 15.80 -11.10 -3.40
N SER A 45 16.54 -11.13 -2.30
CA SER A 45 17.41 -12.28 -1.98
C SER A 45 16.56 -13.56 -1.88
N PRO A 46 17.07 -14.71 -2.36
CA PRO A 46 16.36 -15.98 -2.22
C PRO A 46 15.98 -16.36 -0.78
N GLN A 47 16.67 -15.74 0.21
CA GLN A 47 16.41 -15.94 1.64
C GLN A 47 15.31 -15.01 2.18
N GLN A 48 14.83 -14.07 1.38
CA GLN A 48 13.75 -13.16 1.78
C GLN A 48 12.46 -13.54 1.07
N PRO A 49 11.31 -13.48 1.75
CA PRO A 49 10.02 -13.69 1.11
C PRO A 49 9.83 -12.69 -0.04
N GLU A 50 9.40 -13.19 -1.18
CA GLU A 50 8.96 -12.32 -2.27
C GLU A 50 7.80 -11.46 -1.78
N ARG A 51 7.87 -10.18 -2.08
CA ARG A 51 6.84 -9.20 -1.76
C ARG A 51 6.72 -8.16 -2.86
N LEU A 52 5.50 -7.78 -3.12
CA LEU A 52 5.16 -6.73 -4.06
C LEU A 52 4.56 -5.56 -3.28
N SER A 53 5.07 -4.37 -3.55
CA SER A 53 4.63 -3.16 -2.86
C SER A 53 4.23 -2.09 -3.86
N PHE A 54 3.16 -1.37 -3.53
CA PHE A 54 2.66 -0.24 -4.29
C PHE A 54 2.43 0.96 -3.38
N LYS A 55 2.88 2.13 -3.78
CA LYS A 55 2.50 3.41 -3.18
C LYS A 55 1.47 4.06 -4.10
N ILE A 56 0.33 4.42 -3.56
CA ILE A 56 -0.86 4.85 -4.29
C ILE A 56 -1.23 6.25 -3.87
N ASP A 57 -1.46 7.13 -4.85
CA ASP A 57 -2.08 8.44 -4.63
C ASP A 57 -3.57 8.27 -4.39
N CYS A 58 -4.01 8.45 -3.17
CA CYS A 58 -5.42 8.33 -2.83
C CYS A 58 -6.28 9.43 -3.44
N ALA A 59 -5.70 10.59 -3.82
CA ALA A 59 -6.43 11.65 -4.47
C ALA A 59 -6.84 11.29 -5.90
N ALA A 60 -6.05 10.45 -6.58
CA ALA A 60 -6.30 9.97 -7.92
C ALA A 60 -7.37 8.87 -7.99
N ILE A 61 -7.74 8.26 -6.85
CA ILE A 61 -8.77 7.21 -6.81
C ILE A 61 -10.17 7.83 -6.76
N ALA A 62 -10.94 7.66 -7.83
CA ALA A 62 -12.24 8.33 -8.01
C ALA A 62 -13.26 8.04 -6.89
N ARG A 63 -13.29 6.81 -6.37
CA ARG A 63 -14.27 6.35 -5.37
C ARG A 63 -13.65 6.03 -4.02
N MET A 64 -12.56 6.72 -3.63
CA MET A 64 -11.91 6.52 -2.35
C MET A 64 -12.82 6.93 -1.18
N PRO A 65 -13.06 6.03 -0.19
CA PRO A 65 -13.84 6.36 1.01
C PRO A 65 -13.22 7.48 1.84
N GLN A 66 -14.06 8.24 2.55
CA GLN A 66 -13.63 9.27 3.48
C GLN A 66 -13.38 8.68 4.90
N PRO A 67 -12.41 9.24 5.67
CA PRO A 67 -11.45 10.28 5.28
C PRO A 67 -10.45 9.74 4.27
N ARG A 68 -10.16 10.54 3.22
CA ARG A 68 -9.20 10.14 2.20
C ARG A 68 -7.79 10.34 2.72
N PRO A 69 -6.96 9.28 2.84
CA PRO A 69 -5.55 9.42 3.12
C PRO A 69 -4.85 10.20 1.99
N MET A 70 -3.69 10.77 2.26
CA MET A 70 -2.85 11.32 1.19
C MET A 70 -2.25 10.19 0.35
N VAL A 71 -1.71 9.17 1.03
CA VAL A 71 -1.04 8.04 0.41
C VAL A 71 -1.47 6.74 1.09
N GLU A 72 -1.65 5.72 0.30
CA GLU A 72 -1.77 4.33 0.74
C GLU A 72 -0.59 3.51 0.21
N ILE A 73 0.09 2.77 1.08
CA ILE A 73 1.05 1.74 0.67
C ILE A 73 0.38 0.39 0.85
N PHE A 74 0.32 -0.38 -0.21
CA PHE A 74 -0.15 -1.76 -0.21
C PHE A 74 1.05 -2.71 -0.34
N VAL A 75 1.12 -3.71 0.52
CA VAL A 75 2.16 -4.74 0.49
C VAL A 75 1.51 -6.11 0.42
N PHE A 76 1.94 -6.90 -0.55
CA PHE A 76 1.43 -8.23 -0.80
C PHE A 76 2.55 -9.26 -0.86
N SER A 77 2.31 -10.41 -0.24
CA SER A 77 3.04 -11.64 -0.48
C SER A 77 2.08 -12.84 -0.39
N THR A 78 2.57 -14.05 -0.64
CA THR A 78 1.77 -15.27 -0.46
C THR A 78 1.36 -15.50 1.00
N ARG A 79 2.04 -14.86 1.97
CA ARG A 79 1.84 -15.05 3.41
C ARG A 79 1.17 -13.86 4.09
N VAL A 80 1.34 -12.65 3.58
CA VAL A 80 0.84 -11.42 4.19
C VAL A 80 0.19 -10.51 3.16
N GLU A 81 -0.86 -9.84 3.57
CA GLU A 81 -1.45 -8.71 2.88
C GLU A 81 -1.56 -7.56 3.87
N ALA A 82 -1.09 -6.38 3.48
CA ALA A 82 -0.95 -5.27 4.41
C ALA A 82 -1.16 -3.93 3.73
N ILE A 83 -1.62 -2.96 4.52
CA ILE A 83 -1.79 -1.57 4.11
C ILE A 83 -1.19 -0.61 5.14
N HIS A 84 -0.72 0.52 4.66
CA HIS A 84 -0.34 1.66 5.47
C HIS A 84 -0.97 2.93 4.90
N LEU A 85 -1.80 3.59 5.70
CA LEU A 85 -2.51 4.81 5.34
C LEU A 85 -1.82 6.00 6.01
N ARG A 86 -1.45 7.01 5.22
CA ARG A 86 -0.76 8.20 5.69
C ARG A 86 -1.51 9.44 5.27
N GLY A 87 -1.81 10.33 6.22
CA GLY A 87 -2.59 11.55 5.99
C GLY A 87 -1.79 12.74 5.51
N GLY A 88 -0.45 12.67 5.51
CA GLY A 88 0.46 13.74 5.08
C GLY A 88 1.87 13.24 4.84
N LEU A 89 2.76 14.11 4.34
CA LEU A 89 4.17 13.76 4.07
C LEU A 89 4.88 13.28 5.34
N VAL A 90 4.68 13.98 6.44
CA VAL A 90 5.20 13.58 7.75
C VAL A 90 4.04 13.15 8.61
N ALA A 91 3.95 11.88 8.93
CA ALA A 91 2.86 11.30 9.67
C ALA A 91 3.40 10.36 10.76
N ARG A 92 2.58 10.12 11.79
CA ARG A 92 2.95 9.27 12.92
C ARG A 92 1.78 8.37 13.33
N GLY A 93 2.06 7.08 13.50
CA GLY A 93 1.06 6.13 13.94
C GLY A 93 1.61 4.74 14.14
N GLY A 94 0.75 3.82 14.49
CA GLY A 94 1.09 2.44 14.77
C GLY A 94 0.56 1.47 13.71
N LEU A 95 1.14 0.29 13.70
CA LEU A 95 0.74 -0.85 12.90
C LEU A 95 0.11 -1.91 13.78
N ARG A 96 -0.83 -2.67 13.24
CA ARG A 96 -1.44 -3.78 13.96
C ARG A 96 -1.68 -5.00 13.06
N TRP A 97 -1.64 -6.15 13.67
CA TRP A 97 -2.19 -7.36 13.08
C TRP A 97 -3.71 -7.34 13.20
N SER A 98 -4.40 -7.75 12.14
CA SER A 98 -5.84 -7.92 12.11
C SER A 98 -6.19 -9.40 11.87
N ASP A 99 -7.22 -9.88 12.55
CA ASP A 99 -7.84 -11.18 12.34
C ASP A 99 -9.05 -11.12 11.39
N ARG A 100 -9.25 -9.99 10.70
CA ARG A 100 -10.38 -9.68 9.83
C ARG A 100 -9.93 -9.56 8.35
N PRO A 101 -9.66 -10.68 7.66
CA PRO A 101 -9.10 -10.64 6.30
C PRO A 101 -10.00 -9.93 5.30
N GLU A 102 -11.32 -9.98 5.47
CA GLU A 102 -12.27 -9.46 4.48
C GLU A 102 -12.45 -7.93 4.56
N ASP A 103 -12.22 -7.33 5.73
CA ASP A 103 -12.46 -5.90 5.93
C ASP A 103 -11.35 -5.17 6.71
N PHE A 104 -10.14 -5.75 6.81
CA PHE A 104 -9.03 -5.15 7.56
C PHE A 104 -8.69 -3.74 7.07
N ARG A 105 -8.83 -3.46 5.77
CA ARG A 105 -8.63 -2.13 5.23
C ARG A 105 -9.64 -1.11 5.81
N THR A 106 -10.89 -1.50 5.93
CA THR A 106 -11.94 -0.66 6.54
C THR A 106 -11.66 -0.44 8.03
N GLU A 107 -11.17 -1.46 8.73
CA GLU A 107 -10.73 -1.36 10.11
C GLU A 107 -9.61 -0.32 10.26
N VAL A 108 -8.55 -0.42 9.44
CA VAL A 108 -7.42 0.53 9.46
C VAL A 108 -7.88 1.95 9.14
N LEU A 109 -8.78 2.13 8.16
CA LEU A 109 -9.36 3.44 7.83
C LEU A 109 -10.15 4.01 9.01
N GLY A 110 -10.88 3.18 9.73
CA GLY A 110 -11.58 3.57 10.97
C GLY A 110 -10.62 4.08 12.05
N LEU A 111 -9.45 3.44 12.20
CA LEU A 111 -8.41 3.90 13.12
C LEU A 111 -7.80 5.24 12.69
N VAL A 112 -7.59 5.45 11.39
CA VAL A 112 -7.14 6.76 10.85
C VAL A 112 -8.18 7.83 11.16
N LYS A 113 -9.45 7.56 10.91
CA LYS A 113 -10.56 8.49 11.21
C LYS A 113 -10.59 8.87 12.70
N ALA A 114 -10.48 7.90 13.59
CA ALA A 114 -10.43 8.15 15.03
C ALA A 114 -9.20 9.00 15.42
N GLN A 115 -8.05 8.78 14.81
CA GLN A 115 -6.83 9.54 15.06
C GLN A 115 -6.96 10.99 14.57
N ILE A 116 -7.55 11.22 13.39
CA ILE A 116 -7.78 12.58 12.85
C ILE A 116 -8.66 13.37 13.81
N VAL A 117 -9.74 12.79 14.33
CA VAL A 117 -10.64 13.45 15.28
C VAL A 117 -9.93 13.79 16.59
N LYS A 118 -9.09 12.88 17.10
CA LYS A 118 -8.33 13.09 18.35
C LYS A 118 -7.22 14.12 18.19
N ASN A 119 -6.59 14.17 17.02
CA ASN A 119 -5.39 14.98 16.75
C ASN A 119 -5.71 16.26 15.95
N ALA A 120 -6.97 16.68 15.89
CA ALA A 120 -7.39 17.84 15.09
C ALA A 120 -6.61 19.14 15.40
N VAL A 121 -5.95 19.20 16.55
CA VAL A 121 -5.18 20.38 17.04
C VAL A 121 -3.69 20.09 17.14
N ILE A 122 -3.24 18.85 16.96
CA ILE A 122 -1.85 18.42 17.21
C ILE A 122 -1.23 17.86 15.92
N VAL A 123 -0.11 18.44 15.49
CA VAL A 123 0.74 17.92 14.41
C VAL A 123 1.75 16.94 15.01
N PRO A 124 2.17 15.88 14.30
CA PRO A 124 1.99 15.55 12.89
C PRO A 124 0.67 14.85 12.57
N VAL A 125 0.36 14.82 11.28
CA VAL A 125 -0.79 14.10 10.72
C VAL A 125 -0.69 12.61 11.07
N GLY A 126 -1.84 11.95 11.23
CA GLY A 126 -1.89 10.54 11.61
C GLY A 126 -1.53 9.59 10.47
N SER A 127 -0.96 8.46 10.86
CA SER A 127 -0.84 7.28 10.01
C SER A 127 -1.29 6.04 10.76
N LYS A 128 -1.80 5.07 10.04
CA LYS A 128 -2.14 3.75 10.57
C LYS A 128 -1.86 2.70 9.51
N GLY A 129 -1.36 1.56 9.97
CA GLY A 129 -1.23 0.39 9.13
C GLY A 129 -1.83 -0.83 9.79
N GLY A 130 -2.14 -1.80 8.96
CA GLY A 130 -2.62 -3.10 9.41
C GLY A 130 -2.23 -4.18 8.41
N PHE A 131 -2.15 -5.41 8.91
CA PHE A 131 -1.86 -6.57 8.08
C PHE A 131 -2.65 -7.78 8.53
N ILE A 132 -2.89 -8.67 7.60
CA ILE A 132 -3.46 -10.00 7.84
C ILE A 132 -2.43 -11.07 7.49
N VAL A 133 -2.45 -12.17 8.22
CA VAL A 133 -1.66 -13.36 7.93
C VAL A 133 -2.52 -14.35 7.15
N ARG A 134 -2.20 -14.52 5.87
CA ARG A 134 -3.05 -15.29 4.92
C ARG A 134 -3.07 -16.79 5.20
N ARG A 135 -2.02 -17.33 5.80
CA ARG A 135 -1.84 -18.77 6.05
C ARG A 135 -1.77 -19.13 7.54
N LEU A 136 -2.34 -18.31 8.39
CA LEU A 136 -2.30 -18.56 9.83
C LEU A 136 -3.02 -19.86 10.23
N ALA A 137 -4.04 -20.25 9.50
CA ALA A 137 -4.76 -21.51 9.73
C ALA A 137 -3.91 -22.76 9.43
N ASP A 138 -2.92 -22.63 8.55
CA ASP A 138 -2.00 -23.71 8.15
C ASP A 138 -0.90 -23.92 9.20
N CYS A 139 -0.71 -22.98 10.13
CA CYS A 139 0.34 -23.02 11.13
C CYS A 139 -0.09 -23.79 12.38
N ALA A 140 0.84 -24.58 12.94
CA ALA A 140 0.64 -25.17 14.25
C ALA A 140 0.50 -24.08 15.33
N PRO A 141 -0.28 -24.30 16.40
CA PRO A 141 -0.53 -23.27 17.41
C PRO A 141 0.73 -22.63 18.02
N ASN A 142 1.79 -23.41 18.18
CA ASN A 142 3.09 -22.97 18.72
C ASN A 142 3.92 -22.14 17.71
N GLU A 143 3.61 -22.20 16.41
CA GLU A 143 4.32 -21.50 15.32
C GLU A 143 3.63 -20.19 14.93
N ARG A 144 2.38 -19.98 15.35
CA ARG A 144 1.58 -18.82 14.94
C ARG A 144 2.20 -17.47 15.29
N THR A 145 2.81 -17.36 16.44
CA THR A 145 3.47 -16.11 16.86
C THR A 145 4.64 -15.79 15.96
N GLU A 146 5.47 -16.75 15.64
CA GLU A 146 6.61 -16.59 14.74
C GLU A 146 6.16 -16.23 13.32
N GLU A 147 5.08 -16.86 12.84
CA GLU A 147 4.48 -16.53 11.53
C GLU A 147 3.98 -15.08 11.49
N VAL A 148 3.28 -14.63 12.52
CA VAL A 148 2.81 -13.24 12.63
C VAL A 148 3.99 -12.25 12.65
N GLU A 149 5.03 -12.53 13.41
CA GLU A 149 6.25 -11.69 13.46
C GLU A 149 6.96 -11.64 12.10
N SER A 150 7.07 -12.77 11.42
CA SER A 150 7.66 -12.86 10.08
C SER A 150 6.84 -12.07 9.05
N CYS A 151 5.52 -12.15 9.11
CA CYS A 151 4.62 -11.37 8.28
C CYS A 151 4.72 -9.87 8.57
N TYR A 152 4.79 -9.49 9.84
CA TYR A 152 5.05 -8.11 10.24
C TYR A 152 6.37 -7.56 9.67
N GLN A 153 7.45 -8.33 9.77
CA GLN A 153 8.74 -7.95 9.18
C GLN A 153 8.66 -7.82 7.66
N THR A 154 7.92 -8.70 6.99
CA THR A 154 7.72 -8.64 5.53
C THR A 154 6.96 -7.37 5.16
N PHE A 155 5.93 -7.00 5.92
CA PHE A 155 5.22 -5.74 5.74
C PHE A 155 6.13 -4.53 5.86
N ILE A 156 6.92 -4.44 6.94
CA ILE A 156 7.88 -3.33 7.15
C ILE A 156 8.89 -3.27 6.00
N ARG A 157 9.47 -4.40 5.60
CA ARG A 157 10.40 -4.45 4.47
C ARG A 157 9.76 -3.96 3.17
N GLY A 158 8.49 -4.35 2.92
CA GLY A 158 7.76 -3.88 1.74
C GLY A 158 7.54 -2.37 1.71
N MET A 159 7.32 -1.73 2.85
CA MET A 159 7.27 -0.27 2.95
C MET A 159 8.64 0.36 2.73
N LEU A 160 9.69 -0.21 3.34
CA LEU A 160 11.05 0.28 3.20
C LEU A 160 11.59 0.16 1.77
N ASP A 161 11.16 -0.86 1.01
CA ASP A 161 11.53 -1.00 -0.41
C ASP A 161 11.13 0.23 -1.22
N LEU A 162 10.05 0.90 -0.87
CA LEU A 162 9.52 2.08 -1.57
C LEU A 162 10.00 3.41 -1.00
N THR A 163 10.61 3.41 0.20
CA THR A 163 10.98 4.62 0.92
C THR A 163 12.38 5.06 0.51
N ASP A 164 12.54 6.36 0.27
CA ASP A 164 13.86 6.92 -0.02
C ASP A 164 14.76 6.87 1.23
N ASN A 165 16.03 6.59 1.03
CA ASN A 165 17.03 6.63 2.11
C ASN A 165 17.55 8.05 2.32
N ARG A 166 18.15 8.29 3.48
CA ARG A 166 18.89 9.51 3.79
C ARG A 166 20.35 9.18 4.03
N ASP A 167 21.22 9.96 3.35
CA ASP A 167 22.65 10.00 3.64
C ASP A 167 23.05 11.45 3.89
N HIS A 168 23.27 11.78 5.16
CA HIS A 168 23.52 13.16 5.62
C HIS A 168 22.41 14.12 5.13
N ASN A 169 22.76 14.99 4.17
CA ASN A 169 21.85 15.99 3.61
C ASN A 169 21.23 15.58 2.26
N SER A 170 21.53 14.37 1.79
CA SER A 170 21.04 13.88 0.49
C SER A 170 19.95 12.84 0.68
N VAL A 171 18.96 12.84 -0.22
CA VAL A 171 17.96 11.78 -0.34
C VAL A 171 18.41 10.84 -1.43
N ILE A 172 18.48 9.54 -1.12
CA ILE A 172 18.90 8.48 -2.03
C ILE A 172 17.69 7.62 -2.36
N PRO A 173 17.23 7.63 -3.61
CA PRO A 173 16.10 6.77 -4.01
C PRO A 173 16.45 5.29 -3.89
N PRO A 174 15.49 4.43 -3.55
CA PRO A 174 15.70 3.00 -3.50
C PRO A 174 16.02 2.45 -4.91
N PRO A 175 16.94 1.49 -5.02
CA PRO A 175 17.34 0.95 -6.31
C PRO A 175 16.20 0.14 -6.97
N ARG A 176 16.06 0.25 -8.29
CA ARG A 176 15.10 -0.50 -9.11
C ARG A 176 13.63 -0.34 -8.70
N VAL A 177 13.28 0.77 -8.10
CA VAL A 177 11.90 1.17 -7.82
C VAL A 177 11.43 2.09 -8.94
N VAL A 178 10.27 1.79 -9.50
CA VAL A 178 9.56 2.76 -10.33
C VAL A 178 9.04 3.87 -9.42
N ARG A 179 9.31 5.13 -9.78
CA ARG A 179 8.99 6.28 -8.97
C ARG A 179 8.50 7.43 -9.84
N TYR A 180 7.29 7.92 -9.58
CA TYR A 180 6.66 9.04 -10.28
C TYR A 180 6.35 10.23 -9.36
N ASP A 181 6.69 10.14 -8.07
CA ASP A 181 6.50 11.21 -7.08
C ASP A 181 7.83 11.84 -6.65
N GLN A 182 7.72 12.84 -5.79
CA GLN A 182 8.86 13.53 -5.18
C GLN A 182 9.55 12.64 -4.13
N ASP A 183 10.71 13.12 -3.64
CA ASP A 183 11.42 12.48 -2.56
C ASP A 183 10.54 12.29 -1.32
N ASP A 184 10.52 11.08 -0.81
CA ASP A 184 9.70 10.70 0.35
C ASP A 184 10.49 9.75 1.27
N PRO A 185 11.35 10.29 2.15
CA PRO A 185 12.14 9.51 3.09
C PRO A 185 11.39 9.20 4.39
N TYR A 186 10.07 9.20 4.38
CA TYR A 186 9.21 8.91 5.52
C TYR A 186 8.33 7.68 5.30
N LEU A 187 8.02 6.98 6.42
CA LEU A 187 7.06 5.89 6.50
C LEU A 187 5.79 6.32 7.21
#